data_bc673f06fe2b917f27bf70c914c3a34c
#
_entry.id   bc673f06fe2b917f27bf70c914c3a34c
#
_cell.length_a   1.000
_cell.length_b   1.000
_cell.length_c   1.000
_cell.angle_alpha   90.00
_cell.angle_beta   90.00
_cell.angle_gamma   90.00
#
_symmetry.space_group_name_H-M   'P 1'
#
loop_
_entity.id
_entity.type
_entity.pdbx_description
1 polymer ?
#
loop_
_entity_poly.entity_id
_entity_poly.type
_entity_poly.pdbx_seq_one_letter_code
_entity_poly.pdbx_strand_id
1 'polypeptide(L)'
;EISCSLVGSEMCIRDSTYSLPMRCPCCGGPLTVRRTVGGTRQLYCENPHCAAKLVQKFAHFCEKTRMNIEGLSAVTLEKFIGHGWIRNFGDLYDLKRYREEIIESEGFGVKSYERLQASIEKSRHCTLAGFIAGLGIPMVGRHAGRDLDQYFKGSWEAFEQAIQDGFDFTQLPDFGPTMNNNIYQWYADKEEEKLWRPLLTKVTFQKEDMTMNNTQNPFAGKTVVATGKLVNYTRDGIQMKLLSLGAHPASSVSKKTDYLIVGEKAGSKLAKAQQLGVKTLTEQEFEDMLA
;
A
#
# COMPACT_ATOMS: atom_id res chain seq x y z
N GLU A 1 -3.19 -9.01 9.92
CA GLU A 1 -2.32 -10.21 9.89
C GLU A 1 -1.28 -10.07 11.00
N ILE A 2 -1.44 -10.84 12.08
CA ILE A 2 -0.37 -10.99 13.07
C ILE A 2 0.62 -11.95 12.39
N SER A 3 1.60 -11.40 11.67
CA SER A 3 2.72 -12.14 11.15
C SER A 3 3.66 -12.44 12.32
N CYS A 4 3.40 -13.50 13.05
CA CYS A 4 4.40 -14.12 13.89
C CYS A 4 5.27 -14.97 12.95
N SER A 5 6.29 -14.37 12.33
CA SER A 5 7.30 -15.12 11.61
C SER A 5 8.21 -15.83 12.61
N LEU A 6 7.81 -17.00 13.07
CA LEU A 6 8.72 -17.97 13.65
C LEU A 6 9.55 -18.56 12.49
N VAL A 7 10.59 -17.83 12.09
CA VAL A 7 11.66 -18.39 11.26
C VAL A 7 12.60 -19.11 12.22
N GLY A 8 12.22 -20.32 12.60
CA GLY A 8 13.13 -21.31 13.13
C GLY A 8 13.73 -22.09 11.97
N SER A 9 15.04 -22.28 11.94
CA SER A 9 15.69 -23.20 11.02
C SER A 9 15.04 -24.59 11.15
N GLU A 10 14.86 -25.28 10.04
CA GLU A 10 14.20 -26.62 9.99
C GLU A 10 14.79 -27.65 10.98
N MET A 11 15.96 -27.39 11.54
CA MET A 11 16.65 -28.27 12.48
C MET A 11 16.08 -28.23 13.91
N CYS A 12 15.29 -27.19 14.28
CA CYS A 12 14.74 -27.04 15.65
C CYS A 12 13.31 -27.58 15.81
N ILE A 13 12.64 -28.00 14.72
CA ILE A 13 11.20 -28.32 14.74
C ILE A 13 10.94 -29.84 14.87
N ARG A 14 11.98 -30.71 14.76
CA ARG A 14 11.76 -32.15 14.68
C ARG A 14 11.42 -32.83 16.01
N ASP A 15 11.71 -32.24 17.15
CA ASP A 15 11.60 -32.91 18.45
C ASP A 15 10.72 -32.22 19.49
N SER A 16 10.05 -31.12 19.18
CA SER A 16 9.10 -30.52 20.10
C SER A 16 7.68 -30.58 19.53
N THR A 17 6.76 -31.22 20.25
CA THR A 17 5.33 -31.12 20.05
C THR A 17 4.88 -29.69 20.33
N TYR A 18 5.11 -28.78 19.36
CA TYR A 18 4.70 -27.40 19.47
C TYR A 18 3.19 -27.33 19.21
N SER A 19 2.42 -27.12 20.27
CA SER A 19 1.00 -26.85 20.14
C SER A 19 0.77 -25.39 19.75
N LEU A 20 0.12 -25.16 18.61
CA LEU A 20 -0.26 -23.81 18.20
C LEU A 20 -1.18 -23.20 19.26
N PRO A 21 -1.01 -21.90 19.61
CA PRO A 21 -1.89 -21.23 20.54
C PRO A 21 -3.31 -21.22 20.00
N MET A 22 -4.26 -21.58 20.85
CA MET A 22 -5.70 -21.61 20.53
C MET A 22 -6.37 -20.25 20.76
N ARG A 23 -5.71 -19.36 21.52
CA ARG A 23 -6.23 -18.05 21.90
C ARG A 23 -5.27 -16.94 21.50
N CYS A 24 -5.84 -15.82 21.06
CA CYS A 24 -5.08 -14.62 20.71
C CYS A 24 -4.37 -14.04 21.94
N PRO A 25 -3.07 -13.81 21.92
CA PRO A 25 -2.33 -13.24 23.04
C PRO A 25 -2.75 -11.80 23.35
N CYS A 26 -3.31 -11.09 22.37
CA CYS A 26 -3.72 -9.69 22.53
C CYS A 26 -5.12 -9.56 23.15
N CYS A 27 -6.11 -10.36 22.69
CA CYS A 27 -7.50 -10.17 23.10
C CYS A 27 -8.15 -11.42 23.72
N GLY A 28 -7.42 -12.55 23.85
CA GLY A 28 -7.94 -13.81 24.35
C GLY A 28 -8.95 -14.52 23.43
N GLY A 29 -9.33 -13.90 22.31
CA GLY A 29 -10.29 -14.45 21.36
C GLY A 29 -9.77 -15.71 20.64
N PRO A 30 -10.64 -16.48 19.97
CA PRO A 30 -10.24 -17.71 19.27
C PRO A 30 -9.31 -17.42 18.11
N LEU A 31 -8.33 -18.31 17.92
CA LEU A 31 -7.43 -18.31 16.76
C LEU A 31 -7.80 -19.44 15.80
N THR A 32 -7.81 -19.16 14.53
CA THR A 32 -7.96 -20.13 13.45
C THR A 32 -6.71 -20.19 12.58
N VAL A 33 -6.44 -21.37 12.02
CA VAL A 33 -5.34 -21.56 11.06
C VAL A 33 -5.89 -21.37 9.65
N ARG A 34 -5.44 -20.34 8.97
CA ARG A 34 -5.77 -20.11 7.54
C ARG A 34 -4.56 -20.44 6.67
N ARG A 35 -4.80 -21.00 5.49
CA ARG A 35 -3.75 -21.22 4.48
C ARG A 35 -3.73 -20.04 3.52
N THR A 36 -2.55 -19.49 3.30
CA THR A 36 -2.33 -18.50 2.24
C THR A 36 -2.33 -19.17 0.87
N VAL A 37 -2.46 -18.39 -0.19
CA VAL A 37 -2.36 -18.85 -1.59
C VAL A 37 -1.03 -19.57 -1.85
N GLY A 38 0.04 -19.21 -1.13
CA GLY A 38 1.35 -19.87 -1.17
C GLY A 38 1.48 -21.14 -0.29
N GLY A 39 0.37 -21.62 0.32
CA GLY A 39 0.36 -22.84 1.14
C GLY A 39 0.84 -22.65 2.59
N THR A 40 1.35 -21.49 2.96
CA THR A 40 1.80 -21.17 4.33
C THR A 40 0.60 -21.15 5.29
N ARG A 41 0.77 -21.72 6.48
CA ARG A 41 -0.23 -21.65 7.54
C ARG A 41 -0.04 -20.40 8.36
N GLN A 42 -1.10 -19.63 8.56
CA GLN A 42 -1.09 -18.43 9.41
C GLN A 42 -2.18 -18.54 10.48
N LEU A 43 -1.83 -18.11 11.70
CA LEU A 43 -2.80 -17.96 12.77
C LEU A 43 -3.58 -16.67 12.59
N TYR A 44 -4.89 -16.75 12.64
CA TYR A 44 -5.79 -15.63 12.45
C TYR A 44 -6.71 -15.48 13.65
N CYS A 45 -6.76 -14.30 14.24
CA CYS A 45 -7.68 -13.98 15.32
C CYS A 45 -9.08 -13.74 14.75
N GLU A 46 -10.10 -14.46 15.26
CA GLU A 46 -11.47 -14.27 14.77
C GLU A 46 -12.17 -13.04 15.36
N ASN A 47 -11.67 -12.49 16.48
CA ASN A 47 -12.26 -11.29 17.08
C ASN A 47 -12.08 -10.07 16.14
N PRO A 48 -13.15 -9.47 15.60
CA PRO A 48 -13.07 -8.29 14.75
C PRO A 48 -12.55 -7.06 15.51
N HIS A 49 -12.80 -6.97 16.81
CA HIS A 49 -12.39 -5.86 17.68
C HIS A 49 -11.04 -6.09 18.37
N CYS A 50 -10.22 -6.99 17.86
CA CYS A 50 -8.88 -7.22 18.41
C CYS A 50 -8.01 -5.96 18.23
N ALA A 51 -7.43 -5.43 19.31
CA ALA A 51 -6.58 -4.25 19.28
C ALA A 51 -5.38 -4.41 18.30
N ALA A 52 -4.80 -5.60 18.23
CA ALA A 52 -3.73 -5.87 17.27
C ALA A 52 -4.17 -5.72 15.80
N LYS A 53 -5.42 -6.05 15.46
CA LYS A 53 -5.97 -5.81 14.13
C LYS A 53 -6.12 -4.32 13.84
N LEU A 54 -6.57 -3.57 14.83
CA LEU A 54 -6.68 -2.12 14.72
C LEU A 54 -5.31 -1.47 14.49
N VAL A 55 -4.30 -1.87 15.29
CA VAL A 55 -2.90 -1.43 15.11
C VAL A 55 -2.43 -1.72 13.68
N GLN A 56 -2.69 -2.92 13.15
CA GLN A 56 -2.29 -3.28 11.78
C GLN A 56 -3.01 -2.44 10.72
N LYS A 57 -4.30 -2.14 10.90
CA LYS A 57 -5.03 -1.25 9.99
C LYS A 57 -4.43 0.16 9.98
N PHE A 58 -4.09 0.71 11.14
CA PHE A 58 -3.42 2.01 11.22
C PHE A 58 -2.02 1.98 10.62
N ALA A 59 -1.22 0.94 10.90
CA ALA A 59 0.11 0.78 10.31
C ALA A 59 0.05 0.71 8.79
N HIS A 60 -0.89 -0.09 8.26
CA HIS A 60 -1.17 -0.19 6.84
C HIS A 60 -1.54 1.17 6.22
N PHE A 61 -2.44 1.92 6.88
CA PHE A 61 -2.85 3.25 6.44
C PHE A 61 -1.68 4.23 6.36
N CYS A 62 -0.78 4.20 7.36
CA CYS A 62 0.35 5.12 7.47
C CYS A 62 1.52 4.79 6.53
N GLU A 63 1.53 3.63 5.86
CA GLU A 63 2.65 3.23 5.02
C GLU A 63 3.03 4.26 3.96
N LYS A 64 4.33 4.32 3.63
CA LYS A 64 4.92 5.27 2.66
C LYS A 64 4.21 5.26 1.30
N THR A 65 3.68 4.12 0.89
CA THR A 65 3.02 3.92 -0.40
C THR A 65 1.52 4.18 -0.39
N ARG A 66 0.99 4.69 0.74
CA ARG A 66 -0.43 4.99 0.99
C ARG A 66 -0.56 6.44 1.45
N MET A 67 -0.89 6.68 2.71
CA MET A 67 -1.00 8.04 3.24
C MET A 67 0.35 8.65 3.65
N ASN A 68 1.42 7.85 3.66
CA ASN A 68 2.80 8.29 3.91
C ASN A 68 2.95 9.12 5.19
N ILE A 69 2.44 8.61 6.31
CA ILE A 69 2.59 9.25 7.62
C ILE A 69 3.78 8.61 8.34
N GLU A 70 4.89 9.34 8.39
CA GLU A 70 6.12 8.90 9.04
C GLU A 70 6.08 9.15 10.56
N GLY A 71 6.82 8.34 11.31
CA GLY A 71 6.94 8.48 12.77
C GLY A 71 5.94 7.66 13.59
N LEU A 72 5.06 6.88 12.94
CA LEU A 72 4.11 5.98 13.59
C LEU A 72 4.51 4.51 13.36
N SER A 73 5.34 3.98 14.25
CA SER A 73 5.61 2.54 14.31
C SER A 73 4.40 1.77 14.86
N ALA A 74 4.34 0.45 14.64
CA ALA A 74 3.30 -0.37 15.24
C ALA A 74 3.25 -0.25 16.79
N VAL A 75 4.41 -0.17 17.43
CA VAL A 75 4.52 0.04 18.90
C VAL A 75 3.96 1.41 19.31
N THR A 76 4.26 2.46 18.53
CA THR A 76 3.73 3.79 18.77
C THR A 76 2.20 3.82 18.63
N LEU A 77 1.69 3.20 17.56
CA LEU A 77 0.25 3.09 17.32
C LEU A 77 -0.46 2.32 18.44
N GLU A 78 0.14 1.22 18.93
CA GLU A 78 -0.37 0.46 20.05
C GLU A 78 -0.49 1.32 21.32
N LYS A 79 0.55 2.13 21.65
CA LYS A 79 0.51 3.09 22.76
C LYS A 79 -0.62 4.10 22.56
N PHE A 80 -0.74 4.73 21.40
CA PHE A 80 -1.76 5.76 21.10
C PHE A 80 -3.17 5.21 21.14
N ILE A 81 -3.39 3.99 20.65
CA ILE A 81 -4.66 3.28 20.76
C ILE A 81 -4.95 2.95 22.23
N GLY A 82 -3.96 2.46 22.97
CA GLY A 82 -4.08 2.12 24.39
C GLY A 82 -4.44 3.33 25.26
N HIS A 83 -3.93 4.51 24.97
CA HIS A 83 -4.31 5.77 25.62
C HIS A 83 -5.66 6.31 25.13
N GLY A 84 -6.26 5.71 24.09
CA GLY A 84 -7.52 6.19 23.51
C GLY A 84 -7.39 7.49 22.70
N TRP A 85 -6.17 7.88 22.31
CA TRP A 85 -5.91 9.09 21.50
C TRP A 85 -6.33 8.90 20.06
N ILE A 86 -6.27 7.66 19.55
CA ILE A 86 -6.70 7.30 18.20
C ILE A 86 -7.67 6.11 18.27
N ARG A 87 -8.85 6.26 17.66
CA ARG A 87 -9.92 5.27 17.55
C ARG A 87 -10.37 5.06 16.10
N ASN A 88 -10.17 6.08 15.27
CA ASN A 88 -10.46 6.11 13.85
C ASN A 88 -9.36 6.85 13.09
N PHE A 89 -9.31 6.74 11.77
CA PHE A 89 -8.24 7.37 10.99
C PHE A 89 -8.23 8.89 11.07
N GLY A 90 -9.39 9.52 11.30
CA GLY A 90 -9.47 10.96 11.47
C GLY A 90 -8.75 11.47 12.73
N ASP A 91 -8.70 10.65 13.79
CA ASP A 91 -8.06 11.03 15.06
C ASP A 91 -6.54 11.23 14.90
N LEU A 92 -5.91 10.60 13.90
CA LEU A 92 -4.49 10.83 13.58
C LEU A 92 -4.21 12.32 13.29
N TYR A 93 -5.18 12.99 12.68
CA TYR A 93 -5.08 14.40 12.31
C TYR A 93 -5.41 15.38 13.46
N ASP A 94 -5.85 14.84 14.59
CA ASP A 94 -6.17 15.59 15.81
C ASP A 94 -5.17 15.34 16.95
N LEU A 95 -4.07 14.60 16.69
CA LEU A 95 -3.03 14.25 17.69
C LEU A 95 -2.36 15.48 18.33
N LYS A 96 -2.47 16.66 17.73
CA LYS A 96 -2.00 17.91 18.32
C LYS A 96 -2.65 18.24 19.67
N ARG A 97 -3.82 17.66 19.97
CA ARG A 97 -4.51 17.81 21.26
C ARG A 97 -3.76 17.15 22.41
N TYR A 98 -2.91 16.16 22.10
CA TYR A 98 -2.17 15.35 23.06
C TYR A 98 -0.67 15.63 22.97
N ARG A 99 -0.29 16.87 22.56
CA ARG A 99 1.10 17.24 22.31
C ARG A 99 2.00 16.96 23.51
N GLU A 100 1.58 17.39 24.68
CA GLU A 100 2.38 17.32 25.91
C GLU A 100 2.58 15.87 26.34
N GLU A 101 1.51 15.10 26.37
CA GLU A 101 1.53 13.69 26.72
C GLU A 101 2.36 12.86 25.72
N ILE A 102 2.29 13.20 24.42
CA ILE A 102 3.08 12.49 23.41
C ILE A 102 4.57 12.80 23.60
N ILE A 103 4.95 14.06 23.85
CA ILE A 103 6.34 14.46 24.03
C ILE A 103 6.95 13.80 25.27
N GLU A 104 6.17 13.64 26.34
CA GLU A 104 6.59 13.01 27.60
C GLU A 104 6.58 11.46 27.51
N SER A 105 5.95 10.89 26.48
CA SER A 105 5.90 9.44 26.35
C SER A 105 7.25 8.85 25.94
N GLU A 106 7.54 7.66 26.46
CA GLU A 106 8.79 6.94 26.14
C GLU A 106 9.00 6.74 24.63
N GLY A 107 10.14 7.15 24.14
CA GLY A 107 10.53 7.06 22.72
C GLY A 107 10.13 8.29 21.90
N PHE A 108 9.47 9.28 22.52
CA PHE A 108 9.18 10.57 21.94
C PHE A 108 9.99 11.70 22.61
N GLY A 109 9.99 12.83 21.97
CA GLY A 109 10.52 14.09 22.42
C GLY A 109 10.06 15.15 21.41
N VAL A 110 10.37 16.41 21.67
CA VAL A 110 9.91 17.55 20.87
C VAL A 110 10.21 17.36 19.38
N LYS A 111 11.44 16.98 19.01
CA LYS A 111 11.83 16.81 17.59
C LYS A 111 11.11 15.67 16.88
N SER A 112 10.86 14.54 17.54
CA SER A 112 10.12 13.42 16.95
C SER A 112 8.64 13.75 16.80
N TYR A 113 8.07 14.46 17.76
CA TYR A 113 6.72 14.98 17.68
C TYR A 113 6.55 15.98 16.50
N GLU A 114 7.45 16.93 16.36
CA GLU A 114 7.41 17.91 15.25
C GLU A 114 7.49 17.23 13.88
N ARG A 115 8.37 16.22 13.74
CA ARG A 115 8.44 15.41 12.49
C ARG A 115 7.14 14.68 12.22
N LEU A 116 6.55 14.07 13.25
CA LEU A 116 5.26 13.39 13.12
C LEU A 116 4.16 14.37 12.68
N GLN A 117 4.06 15.54 13.33
CA GLN A 117 3.07 16.56 12.96
C GLN A 117 3.28 17.07 11.55
N ALA A 118 4.51 17.35 11.13
CA ALA A 118 4.81 17.74 9.77
C ALA A 118 4.39 16.68 8.74
N SER A 119 4.60 15.40 9.07
CA SER A 119 4.19 14.27 8.22
C SER A 119 2.66 14.16 8.12
N ILE A 120 1.96 14.30 9.25
CA ILE A 120 0.49 14.31 9.30
C ILE A 120 -0.07 15.48 8.46
N GLU A 121 0.44 16.70 8.65
CA GLU A 121 -0.03 17.86 7.87
C GLU A 121 0.22 17.67 6.37
N LYS A 122 1.36 17.11 5.98
CA LYS A 122 1.65 16.78 4.59
C LYS A 122 0.63 15.79 4.02
N SER A 123 0.23 14.79 4.80
CA SER A 123 -0.70 13.74 4.37
C SER A 123 -2.16 14.22 4.22
N ARG A 124 -2.49 15.45 4.69
CA ARG A 124 -3.82 16.04 4.44
C ARG A 124 -4.09 16.24 2.95
N HIS A 125 -3.05 16.44 2.17
CA HIS A 125 -3.13 16.55 0.73
C HIS A 125 -2.72 15.21 0.11
N CYS A 126 -3.69 14.38 -0.20
CA CYS A 126 -3.47 13.02 -0.70
C CYS A 126 -4.10 12.79 -2.06
N THR A 127 -3.63 11.79 -2.79
CA THR A 127 -4.30 11.29 -3.99
C THR A 127 -5.40 10.32 -3.60
N LEU A 128 -6.43 10.19 -4.42
CA LEU A 128 -7.48 9.19 -4.21
C LEU A 128 -6.89 7.77 -4.23
N ALA A 129 -5.88 7.53 -5.07
CA ALA A 129 -5.14 6.26 -5.13
C ALA A 129 -4.51 5.88 -3.79
N GLY A 130 -3.76 6.80 -3.16
CA GLY A 130 -3.13 6.59 -1.87
C GLY A 130 -4.15 6.37 -0.75
N PHE A 131 -5.21 7.18 -0.77
CA PHE A 131 -6.31 7.09 0.18
C PHE A 131 -7.00 5.71 0.11
N ILE A 132 -7.52 5.32 -1.06
CA ILE A 132 -8.20 4.03 -1.25
C ILE A 132 -7.27 2.86 -0.88
N ALA A 133 -6.00 2.88 -1.32
CA ALA A 133 -5.04 1.85 -0.95
C ALA A 133 -4.79 1.79 0.56
N GLY A 134 -4.89 2.92 1.28
CA GLY A 134 -4.75 3.02 2.72
C GLY A 134 -5.94 2.45 3.51
N LEU A 135 -7.14 2.49 2.95
CA LEU A 135 -8.37 2.02 3.61
C LEU A 135 -8.39 0.50 3.87
N GLY A 136 -7.51 -0.25 3.21
CA GLY A 136 -7.37 -1.69 3.44
C GLY A 136 -8.51 -2.54 2.89
N ILE A 137 -9.18 -2.09 1.84
CA ILE A 137 -10.19 -2.86 1.12
C ILE A 137 -9.53 -4.14 0.58
N PRO A 138 -10.05 -5.36 0.89
CA PRO A 138 -9.40 -6.59 0.46
C PRO A 138 -9.20 -6.65 -1.07
N MET A 139 -8.00 -7.00 -1.52
CA MET A 139 -7.55 -7.05 -2.91
C MET A 139 -7.47 -5.69 -3.63
N VAL A 140 -7.94 -4.58 -3.05
CA VAL A 140 -7.81 -3.24 -3.61
C VAL A 140 -6.53 -2.60 -3.07
N GLY A 141 -5.42 -2.90 -3.72
CA GLY A 141 -4.10 -2.35 -3.40
C GLY A 141 -3.76 -1.11 -4.23
N ARG A 142 -2.47 -0.77 -4.30
CA ARG A 142 -1.97 0.42 -5.02
C ARG A 142 -2.32 0.46 -6.51
N HIS A 143 -2.30 -0.68 -7.21
CA HIS A 143 -2.64 -0.73 -8.64
C HIS A 143 -4.12 -0.40 -8.83
N ALA A 144 -4.99 -1.14 -8.18
CA ALA A 144 -6.43 -0.90 -8.24
C ALA A 144 -6.79 0.51 -7.74
N GLY A 145 -6.11 1.01 -6.69
CA GLY A 145 -6.31 2.39 -6.22
C GLY A 145 -6.00 3.44 -7.29
N ARG A 146 -4.94 3.25 -8.10
CA ARG A 146 -4.62 4.15 -9.22
C ARG A 146 -5.63 4.06 -10.36
N ASP A 147 -6.08 2.86 -10.69
CA ASP A 147 -7.08 2.68 -11.74
C ASP A 147 -8.40 3.36 -11.34
N LEU A 148 -8.77 3.27 -10.05
CA LEU A 148 -9.93 4.00 -9.49
C LEU A 148 -9.70 5.52 -9.50
N ASP A 149 -8.53 5.99 -9.09
CA ASP A 149 -8.17 7.42 -9.12
C ASP A 149 -8.26 7.99 -10.55
N GLN A 150 -7.70 7.29 -11.51
CA GLN A 150 -7.75 7.68 -12.92
C GLN A 150 -9.18 7.70 -13.44
N TYR A 151 -9.99 6.67 -13.14
CA TYR A 151 -11.37 6.57 -13.63
C TYR A 151 -12.26 7.66 -13.02
N PHE A 152 -12.18 7.86 -11.70
CA PHE A 152 -12.95 8.86 -10.96
C PHE A 152 -12.28 10.23 -10.90
N LYS A 153 -11.17 10.44 -11.61
CA LYS A 153 -10.45 11.73 -11.76
C LYS A 153 -10.11 12.38 -10.41
N GLY A 154 -9.66 11.58 -9.46
CA GLY A 154 -9.26 12.03 -8.11
C GLY A 154 -10.43 12.41 -7.20
N SER A 155 -11.69 12.16 -7.59
CA SER A 155 -12.85 12.52 -6.78
C SER A 155 -13.35 11.35 -5.94
N TRP A 156 -13.27 11.51 -4.61
CA TRP A 156 -13.90 10.59 -3.67
C TRP A 156 -15.43 10.56 -3.84
N GLU A 157 -16.04 11.75 -4.01
CA GLU A 157 -17.48 11.87 -4.16
C GLU A 157 -17.99 11.09 -5.37
N ALA A 158 -17.26 11.13 -6.48
CA ALA A 158 -17.62 10.37 -7.68
C ALA A 158 -17.47 8.85 -7.45
N PHE A 159 -16.44 8.41 -6.74
CA PHE A 159 -16.26 7.01 -6.36
C PHE A 159 -17.36 6.54 -5.40
N GLU A 160 -17.67 7.31 -4.37
CA GLU A 160 -18.71 6.98 -3.40
C GLU A 160 -20.10 6.94 -4.07
N GLN A 161 -20.40 7.91 -4.94
CA GLN A 161 -21.65 7.92 -5.70
C GLN A 161 -21.79 6.70 -6.61
N ALA A 162 -20.69 6.30 -7.26
CA ALA A 162 -20.70 5.09 -8.10
C ALA A 162 -21.03 3.83 -7.29
N ILE A 163 -20.52 3.70 -6.04
CA ILE A 163 -20.90 2.59 -5.15
C ILE A 163 -22.39 2.65 -4.82
N GLN A 164 -22.93 3.84 -4.50
CA GLN A 164 -24.33 4.03 -4.15
C GLN A 164 -25.27 3.72 -5.32
N ASP A 165 -24.83 4.04 -6.56
CA ASP A 165 -25.58 3.78 -7.79
C ASP A 165 -25.45 2.33 -8.29
N GLY A 166 -24.67 1.48 -7.62
CA GLY A 166 -24.49 0.08 -8.00
C GLY A 166 -23.58 -0.13 -9.20
N PHE A 167 -22.54 0.70 -9.35
CA PHE A 167 -21.59 0.60 -10.46
C PHE A 167 -20.86 -0.74 -10.47
N ASP A 168 -20.84 -1.42 -11.59
CA ASP A 168 -20.11 -2.67 -11.77
C ASP A 168 -18.62 -2.39 -12.02
N PHE A 169 -17.79 -2.53 -10.96
CA PHE A 169 -16.35 -2.32 -11.05
C PHE A 169 -15.65 -3.34 -11.96
N THR A 170 -16.28 -4.45 -12.33
CA THR A 170 -15.68 -5.41 -13.27
C THR A 170 -15.50 -4.84 -14.68
N GLN A 171 -16.11 -3.68 -14.97
CA GLN A 171 -15.89 -2.94 -16.22
C GLN A 171 -14.50 -2.29 -16.29
N LEU A 172 -13.82 -2.15 -15.14
CA LEU A 172 -12.47 -1.60 -15.09
C LEU A 172 -11.43 -2.69 -15.40
N PRO A 173 -10.31 -2.32 -16.05
CA PRO A 173 -9.22 -3.27 -16.29
C PRO A 173 -8.73 -3.89 -14.99
N ASP A 174 -8.43 -5.18 -15.00
CA ASP A 174 -7.91 -5.96 -13.87
C ASP A 174 -8.83 -6.05 -12.63
N PHE A 175 -10.08 -5.57 -12.72
CA PHE A 175 -11.08 -5.75 -11.67
C PHE A 175 -11.92 -6.99 -11.92
N GLY A 176 -11.79 -7.97 -11.03
CA GLY A 176 -12.61 -9.18 -11.05
C GLY A 176 -13.83 -9.11 -10.13
N PRO A 177 -14.76 -10.09 -10.23
CA PRO A 177 -15.96 -10.16 -9.39
C PRO A 177 -15.66 -10.14 -7.89
N THR A 178 -14.57 -10.77 -7.46
CA THR A 178 -14.15 -10.79 -6.04
C THR A 178 -13.79 -9.39 -5.55
N MET A 179 -13.07 -8.61 -6.35
CA MET A 179 -12.70 -7.24 -5.98
C MET A 179 -13.93 -6.32 -5.94
N ASN A 180 -14.81 -6.46 -6.92
CA ASN A 180 -16.11 -5.77 -6.94
C ASN A 180 -16.90 -6.05 -5.65
N ASN A 181 -17.07 -7.31 -5.30
CA ASN A 181 -17.78 -7.71 -4.06
C ASN A 181 -17.10 -7.16 -2.80
N ASN A 182 -15.77 -7.16 -2.74
CA ASN A 182 -15.02 -6.64 -1.60
C ASN A 182 -15.24 -5.13 -1.39
N ILE A 183 -15.33 -4.34 -2.48
CA ILE A 183 -15.64 -2.90 -2.40
C ILE A 183 -17.02 -2.70 -1.76
N TYR A 184 -18.03 -3.43 -2.23
CA TYR A 184 -19.38 -3.33 -1.69
C TYR A 184 -19.50 -3.81 -0.25
N GLN A 185 -18.87 -4.93 0.09
CA GLN A 185 -18.86 -5.46 1.46
C GLN A 185 -18.17 -4.49 2.43
N TRP A 186 -17.02 -3.93 2.03
CA TRP A 186 -16.31 -2.94 2.83
C TRP A 186 -17.15 -1.68 3.03
N TYR A 187 -17.78 -1.16 1.99
CA TYR A 187 -18.61 0.04 2.08
C TYR A 187 -19.87 -0.16 2.94
N ALA A 188 -20.46 -1.35 2.91
CA ALA A 188 -21.63 -1.71 3.71
C ALA A 188 -21.30 -2.00 5.18
N ASP A 189 -20.04 -2.25 5.51
CA ASP A 189 -19.61 -2.58 6.88
C ASP A 189 -19.59 -1.31 7.75
N LYS A 190 -20.51 -1.24 8.69
CA LYS A 190 -20.67 -0.10 9.59
C LYS A 190 -19.48 0.10 10.56
N GLU A 191 -18.75 -0.97 10.90
CA GLU A 191 -17.56 -0.86 11.75
C GLU A 191 -16.38 -0.31 10.94
N GLU A 192 -16.23 -0.71 9.68
CA GLU A 192 -15.27 -0.09 8.78
C GLU A 192 -15.61 1.38 8.53
N GLU A 193 -16.88 1.71 8.31
CA GLU A 193 -17.34 3.09 8.08
C GLU A 193 -16.94 4.01 9.23
N LYS A 194 -17.09 3.58 10.49
CA LYS A 194 -16.68 4.35 11.67
C LYS A 194 -15.18 4.66 11.69
N LEU A 195 -14.37 3.81 11.09
CA LEU A 195 -12.91 4.02 11.01
C LEU A 195 -12.52 5.07 9.97
N TRP A 196 -13.11 5.03 8.78
CA TRP A 196 -12.65 5.87 7.68
C TRP A 196 -13.50 7.13 7.44
N ARG A 197 -14.80 7.13 7.72
CA ARG A 197 -15.68 8.27 7.42
C ARG A 197 -15.24 9.58 8.09
N PRO A 198 -14.80 9.62 9.37
CA PRO A 198 -14.31 10.85 9.98
C PRO A 198 -13.08 11.45 9.27
N LEU A 199 -12.31 10.62 8.55
CA LEU A 199 -11.13 11.05 7.82
C LEU A 199 -11.44 12.00 6.67
N LEU A 200 -12.60 11.84 6.02
CA LEU A 200 -13.00 12.67 4.86
C LEU A 200 -13.03 14.17 5.17
N THR A 201 -13.29 14.54 6.44
CA THR A 201 -13.26 15.95 6.87
C THR A 201 -11.86 16.48 7.16
N LYS A 202 -10.84 15.61 7.12
CA LYS A 202 -9.46 15.92 7.54
C LYS A 202 -8.50 16.00 6.35
N VAL A 203 -8.89 15.45 5.21
CA VAL A 203 -8.04 15.37 4.02
C VAL A 203 -8.66 16.12 2.84
N THR A 204 -7.80 16.48 1.91
CA THR A 204 -8.19 17.10 0.63
C THR A 204 -7.58 16.28 -0.48
N PHE A 205 -8.41 15.83 -1.41
CA PHE A 205 -7.96 15.07 -2.56
C PHE A 205 -7.30 16.00 -3.57
N GLN A 206 -6.05 15.72 -3.88
CA GLN A 206 -5.34 16.34 -4.99
C GLN A 206 -5.66 15.53 -6.23
N LYS A 207 -6.11 16.20 -7.28
CA LYS A 207 -6.04 15.60 -8.61
C LYS A 207 -4.55 15.42 -8.89
N GLU A 208 -4.11 14.20 -9.16
CA GLU A 208 -2.81 14.06 -9.80
C GLU A 208 -2.87 14.93 -11.05
N ASP A 209 -2.07 15.99 -11.08
CA ASP A 209 -1.85 16.71 -12.31
C ASP A 209 -1.21 15.73 -13.30
N MET A 210 -2.04 15.07 -14.09
CA MET A 210 -1.62 14.26 -15.24
C MET A 210 -0.91 15.12 -16.29
N THR A 211 -0.70 16.41 -15.98
CA THR A 211 0.00 17.39 -16.82
C THR A 211 1.50 17.28 -16.79
N MET A 212 2.09 16.31 -16.07
CA MET A 212 3.45 15.83 -16.37
C MET A 212 3.46 14.77 -17.50
N ASN A 213 2.42 14.70 -18.29
CA ASN A 213 2.52 14.21 -19.66
C ASN A 213 3.25 15.30 -20.47
N ASN A 214 4.53 15.41 -20.21
CA ASN A 214 5.44 16.06 -21.15
C ASN A 214 5.27 15.28 -22.45
N THR A 215 4.59 15.87 -23.43
CA THR A 215 4.33 15.28 -24.75
C THR A 215 5.62 14.95 -25.53
N GLN A 216 6.77 15.20 -24.93
CA GLN A 216 8.11 14.83 -25.42
C GLN A 216 8.72 13.62 -24.69
N ASN A 217 8.06 13.05 -23.67
CA ASN A 217 8.60 11.88 -22.97
C ASN A 217 8.41 10.61 -23.81
N PRO A 218 9.49 9.96 -24.26
CA PRO A 218 9.43 8.79 -25.15
C PRO A 218 8.84 7.54 -24.46
N PHE A 219 8.66 7.55 -23.15
CA PHE A 219 8.16 6.42 -22.36
C PHE A 219 6.66 6.52 -22.03
N ALA A 220 6.01 7.65 -22.30
CA ALA A 220 4.58 7.82 -22.03
C ALA A 220 3.73 6.78 -22.78
N GLY A 221 2.89 6.02 -22.05
CA GLY A 221 2.04 4.95 -22.59
C GLY A 221 2.81 3.69 -23.03
N LYS A 222 4.14 3.61 -22.80
CA LYS A 222 4.97 2.47 -23.19
C LYS A 222 5.06 1.42 -22.09
N THR A 223 5.04 0.15 -22.48
CA THR A 223 5.27 -0.96 -21.54
C THR A 223 6.78 -1.17 -21.38
N VAL A 224 7.29 -0.95 -20.17
CA VAL A 224 8.73 -1.01 -19.87
C VAL A 224 9.00 -2.06 -18.80
N VAL A 225 10.02 -2.89 -19.04
CA VAL A 225 10.51 -3.88 -18.07
C VAL A 225 11.90 -3.50 -17.64
N ALA A 226 12.22 -3.60 -16.35
CA ALA A 226 13.58 -3.46 -15.83
C ALA A 226 14.12 -4.82 -15.36
N THR A 227 15.40 -5.09 -15.62
CA THR A 227 16.08 -6.33 -15.23
C THR A 227 17.55 -6.07 -14.86
N GLY A 228 18.10 -6.92 -14.00
CA GLY A 228 19.44 -6.73 -13.48
C GLY A 228 19.53 -5.72 -12.33
N LYS A 229 20.75 -5.47 -11.84
CA LYS A 229 21.03 -4.47 -10.80
C LYS A 229 21.32 -3.13 -11.48
N LEU A 230 20.48 -2.14 -11.24
CA LEU A 230 20.68 -0.76 -11.66
C LEU A 230 21.60 -0.03 -10.66
N VAL A 231 22.32 0.98 -11.13
CA VAL A 231 23.28 1.75 -10.33
C VAL A 231 22.55 2.84 -9.52
N ASN A 232 21.69 3.61 -10.19
CA ASN A 232 21.01 4.78 -9.63
C ASN A 232 19.63 4.45 -9.07
N TYR A 233 19.07 3.28 -9.38
CA TYR A 233 17.72 2.92 -8.97
C TYR A 233 17.65 1.59 -8.22
N THR A 234 16.90 1.57 -7.13
CA THR A 234 16.39 0.31 -6.58
C THR A 234 15.29 -0.25 -7.48
N ARG A 235 14.92 -1.52 -7.29
CA ARG A 235 13.85 -2.16 -8.06
C ARG A 235 12.52 -1.39 -7.96
N ASP A 236 12.18 -0.93 -6.77
CA ASP A 236 10.96 -0.15 -6.55
C ASP A 236 11.14 1.29 -7.06
N GLY A 237 12.36 1.85 -6.95
CA GLY A 237 12.69 3.18 -7.44
C GLY A 237 12.50 3.33 -8.95
N ILE A 238 12.99 2.36 -9.75
CA ILE A 238 12.80 2.41 -11.20
C ILE A 238 11.32 2.22 -11.60
N GLN A 239 10.58 1.39 -10.88
CA GLN A 239 9.14 1.25 -11.12
C GLN A 239 8.40 2.57 -10.85
N MET A 240 8.71 3.23 -9.74
CA MET A 240 8.14 4.55 -9.41
C MET A 240 8.51 5.61 -10.46
N LYS A 241 9.77 5.63 -10.90
CA LYS A 241 10.23 6.54 -11.95
C LYS A 241 9.47 6.32 -13.26
N LEU A 242 9.35 5.07 -13.71
CA LEU A 242 8.60 4.72 -14.93
C LEU A 242 7.14 5.14 -14.84
N LEU A 243 6.51 4.94 -13.69
CA LEU A 243 5.14 5.39 -13.46
C LEU A 243 5.01 6.91 -13.52
N SER A 244 5.95 7.65 -12.92
CA SER A 244 5.97 9.13 -12.99
C SER A 244 6.15 9.65 -14.41
N LEU A 245 6.71 8.83 -15.29
CA LEU A 245 6.88 9.11 -16.73
C LEU A 245 5.66 8.67 -17.57
N GLY A 246 4.58 8.19 -16.93
CA GLY A 246 3.41 7.69 -17.64
C GLY A 246 3.64 6.37 -18.38
N ALA A 247 4.71 5.64 -18.07
CA ALA A 247 4.97 4.31 -18.61
C ALA A 247 4.23 3.23 -17.81
N HIS A 248 4.05 2.05 -18.40
CA HIS A 248 3.48 0.88 -17.78
C HIS A 248 4.60 -0.10 -17.38
N PRO A 249 5.10 -0.10 -16.12
CA PRO A 249 6.12 -1.04 -15.69
C PRO A 249 5.55 -2.45 -15.61
N ALA A 250 6.20 -3.40 -16.28
CA ALA A 250 5.82 -4.81 -16.27
C ALA A 250 6.88 -5.69 -15.61
N SER A 251 6.45 -6.80 -15.00
CA SER A 251 7.34 -7.74 -14.31
C SER A 251 7.97 -8.78 -15.26
N SER A 252 7.41 -8.98 -16.45
CA SER A 252 7.85 -9.97 -17.42
C SER A 252 7.89 -9.41 -18.84
N VAL A 253 8.85 -9.90 -19.65
CA VAL A 253 8.98 -9.52 -21.06
C VAL A 253 7.98 -10.29 -21.91
N SER A 254 7.24 -9.60 -22.77
CA SER A 254 6.26 -10.14 -23.71
C SER A 254 6.33 -9.39 -25.05
N LYS A 255 5.56 -9.84 -26.04
CA LYS A 255 5.42 -9.14 -27.33
C LYS A 255 4.84 -7.71 -27.22
N LYS A 256 4.22 -7.38 -26.08
CA LYS A 256 3.65 -6.05 -25.77
C LYS A 256 4.66 -5.15 -25.07
N THR A 257 5.89 -5.62 -24.78
CA THR A 257 6.92 -4.84 -24.12
C THR A 257 7.62 -3.96 -25.16
N ASP A 258 7.62 -2.64 -24.95
CA ASP A 258 8.28 -1.67 -25.84
C ASP A 258 9.76 -1.54 -25.53
N TYR A 259 10.13 -1.48 -24.24
CA TYR A 259 11.51 -1.31 -23.80
C TYR A 259 11.89 -2.26 -22.68
N LEU A 260 13.15 -2.71 -22.69
CA LEU A 260 13.77 -3.42 -21.56
C LEU A 260 14.96 -2.59 -21.05
N ILE A 261 14.89 -2.09 -19.81
CA ILE A 261 16.03 -1.44 -19.15
C ILE A 261 16.90 -2.53 -18.54
N VAL A 262 18.18 -2.52 -18.87
CA VAL A 262 19.14 -3.57 -18.56
C VAL A 262 20.22 -3.03 -17.63
N GLY A 263 20.25 -3.55 -16.40
CA GLY A 263 21.33 -3.34 -15.43
C GLY A 263 22.34 -4.50 -15.42
N GLU A 264 23.28 -4.44 -14.47
CA GLU A 264 24.27 -5.49 -14.28
C GLU A 264 23.63 -6.86 -14.00
N LYS A 265 24.25 -7.93 -14.52
CA LYS A 265 23.81 -9.31 -14.34
C LYS A 265 22.35 -9.54 -14.78
N ALA A 266 21.97 -8.92 -15.88
CA ALA A 266 20.68 -9.17 -16.51
C ALA A 266 20.57 -10.67 -16.90
N GLY A 267 19.57 -11.35 -16.35
CA GLY A 267 19.36 -12.78 -16.53
C GLY A 267 18.48 -13.13 -17.75
N SER A 268 17.65 -14.15 -17.61
CA SER A 268 16.79 -14.73 -18.67
C SER A 268 15.87 -13.72 -19.38
N LYS A 269 15.55 -12.59 -18.75
CA LYS A 269 14.70 -11.55 -19.35
C LYS A 269 15.38 -10.86 -20.53
N LEU A 270 16.71 -10.69 -20.50
CA LEU A 270 17.48 -10.11 -21.60
C LEU A 270 17.43 -11.05 -22.82
N ALA A 271 17.71 -12.35 -22.64
CA ALA A 271 17.63 -13.33 -23.71
C ALA A 271 16.23 -13.37 -24.35
N LYS A 272 15.19 -13.31 -23.50
CA LYS A 272 13.80 -13.30 -23.97
C LYS A 272 13.45 -12.02 -24.75
N ALA A 273 13.97 -10.87 -24.32
CA ALA A 273 13.76 -9.61 -25.03
C ALA A 273 14.41 -9.62 -26.42
N GLN A 274 15.62 -10.17 -26.52
CA GLN A 274 16.32 -10.36 -27.79
C GLN A 274 15.55 -11.27 -28.75
N GLN A 275 15.01 -12.40 -28.24
CA GLN A 275 14.17 -13.31 -29.03
C GLN A 275 12.89 -12.67 -29.54
N LEU A 276 12.30 -11.75 -28.77
CA LEU A 276 11.05 -11.06 -29.10
C LEU A 276 11.26 -9.75 -29.87
N GLY A 277 12.52 -9.35 -30.12
CA GLY A 277 12.85 -8.09 -30.80
C GLY A 277 12.52 -6.84 -29.97
N VAL A 278 12.44 -6.96 -28.63
CA VAL A 278 12.17 -5.83 -27.73
C VAL A 278 13.41 -4.94 -27.65
N LYS A 279 13.24 -3.63 -27.79
CA LYS A 279 14.33 -2.66 -27.69
C LYS A 279 14.91 -2.64 -26.28
N THR A 280 16.21 -2.89 -26.18
CA THR A 280 16.94 -2.86 -24.90
C THR A 280 17.60 -1.50 -24.72
N LEU A 281 17.59 -0.98 -23.50
CA LEU A 281 18.23 0.26 -23.09
C LEU A 281 19.12 -0.04 -21.88
N THR A 282 20.30 0.52 -21.84
CA THR A 282 21.09 0.62 -20.63
C THR A 282 20.47 1.65 -19.69
N GLU A 283 20.85 1.65 -18.41
CA GLU A 283 20.39 2.67 -17.45
C GLU A 283 20.79 4.09 -17.91
N GLN A 284 21.98 4.25 -18.49
CA GLN A 284 22.45 5.53 -19.04
C GLN A 284 21.61 5.98 -20.23
N GLU A 285 21.34 5.10 -21.20
CA GLU A 285 20.48 5.43 -22.34
C GLU A 285 19.05 5.80 -21.91
N PHE A 286 18.55 5.17 -20.84
CA PHE A 286 17.27 5.53 -20.27
C PHE A 286 17.29 6.96 -19.70
N GLU A 287 18.35 7.33 -18.96
CA GLU A 287 18.52 8.69 -18.44
C GLU A 287 18.70 9.72 -19.55
N ASP A 288 19.52 9.40 -20.55
CA ASP A 288 19.79 10.28 -21.70
C ASP A 288 18.53 10.56 -22.52
N MET A 289 17.58 9.60 -22.56
CA MET A 289 16.28 9.80 -23.21
C MET A 289 15.32 10.68 -22.39
N LEU A 290 15.64 10.96 -21.13
CA LEU A 290 14.84 11.81 -20.23
C LEU A 290 15.40 13.24 -20.10
N ALA A 291 16.68 13.44 -20.51
CA ALA A 291 17.36 14.71 -20.47
C ALA A 291 16.94 15.61 -21.64
#